data_60ef1be3c9ca05c310c331f639698518
#
_entry.id   60ef1be3c9ca05c310c331f639698518
#
_cell.length_a   1.000
_cell.length_b   1.000
_cell.length_c   1.000
_cell.angle_alpha   90.00
_cell.angle_beta   90.00
_cell.angle_gamma   90.00
#
_symmetry.space_group_name_H-M   'P 1'
#
loop_
_entity.id
_entity.type
_entity.pdbx_description
1 polymer ?
#
loop_
_entity_poly.entity_id
_entity_poly.type
_entity_poly.pdbx_seq_one_letter_code
_entity_poly.pdbx_strand_id
1 'polypeptide(L)'
;MTNLELVVRRARVATAADTFDADLGIADGRIVQIGQGLPGAPREIDAAGRVVTPGGVDAHCHLDQPMAPPVRMADDFDSGTRAAACGGTTTVIPFAAQAKGQSLRAAVADYHHRAEGKAHVDYAFHLIVSDPTPQVLGEELPALIREGYTSFKIYMTYDDLKLDDGQILDVLAVARAHGAMAMIHAENADCIEWLTRRLEAAGRTAPRFHAHARPMLVEREATHRAISLAELVDVPILIVHVSGREAVEQIRWARAHGLKVFAETCPQYLFLTAADLGLDDSYHGAKCVCSPPPRDKANQEVIWAGLDDGLFTVFSSDHAPFKYDAPEGKKPGGEEVAFRHIPNGIPGIETRLPLLYSEGVLGGRMTLNRFVELTATNPAKAYGLHPRKGTIAVGSDADLVIWDERTFVLENRHLHHAVDYTPYEGQTLRAWPGVTIARGEVVWDGAAFHARAGRGRFLACGAPSLVPVRKGVPA
;
A
#
# COMPACT_ATOMS: atom_id res chain seq x y z
N MET A 1 33.76 -5.84 20.79
CA MET A 1 32.34 -6.28 20.92
C MET A 1 31.51 -5.04 20.68
N THR A 2 30.53 -5.09 19.79
CA THR A 2 29.61 -3.97 19.53
C THR A 2 28.76 -3.76 20.80
N ASN A 3 28.77 -2.56 21.36
CA ASN A 3 27.91 -2.23 22.48
C ASN A 3 26.47 -2.20 22.02
N LEU A 4 25.60 -3.04 22.59
CA LEU A 4 24.18 -3.01 22.28
C LEU A 4 23.52 -1.79 22.92
N GLU A 5 22.62 -1.13 22.20
CA GLU A 5 21.83 0.02 22.67
C GLU A 5 20.43 -0.41 23.14
N LEU A 6 19.90 -1.46 22.49
CA LEU A 6 18.60 -2.07 22.79
C LEU A 6 18.70 -3.58 22.57
N VAL A 7 18.06 -4.34 23.45
CA VAL A 7 17.82 -5.77 23.25
C VAL A 7 16.33 -6.06 23.36
N VAL A 8 15.78 -6.75 22.36
CA VAL A 8 14.45 -7.35 22.45
C VAL A 8 14.65 -8.79 22.91
N ARG A 9 14.15 -9.10 24.11
CA ARG A 9 14.30 -10.40 24.75
C ARG A 9 13.16 -11.35 24.43
N ARG A 10 13.45 -12.64 24.37
CA ARG A 10 12.47 -13.72 24.30
C ARG A 10 11.43 -13.51 23.20
N ALA A 11 11.89 -13.09 22.03
CA ALA A 11 11.03 -12.87 20.88
C ALA A 11 10.75 -14.18 20.14
N ARG A 12 9.48 -14.44 19.78
CA ARG A 12 9.13 -15.39 18.74
C ARG A 12 9.24 -14.69 17.39
N VAL A 13 10.42 -14.72 16.82
CA VAL A 13 10.75 -14.01 15.57
C VAL A 13 10.10 -14.72 14.39
N ALA A 14 9.43 -13.95 13.54
CA ALA A 14 8.89 -14.44 12.26
C ALA A 14 9.48 -13.63 11.11
N THR A 15 10.01 -14.34 10.13
CA THR A 15 10.45 -13.82 8.83
C THR A 15 9.57 -14.41 7.71
N ALA A 16 9.77 -14.05 6.46
CA ALA A 16 9.08 -14.69 5.34
C ALA A 16 9.45 -16.17 5.15
N ALA A 17 10.60 -16.62 5.70
CA ALA A 17 11.10 -17.99 5.55
C ALA A 17 10.91 -18.84 6.80
N ASP A 18 11.20 -18.29 7.98
CA ASP A 18 11.30 -19.04 9.23
C ASP A 18 10.58 -18.37 10.40
N THR A 19 10.27 -19.20 11.41
CA THR A 19 9.82 -18.74 12.74
C THR A 19 10.69 -19.43 13.79
N PHE A 20 11.32 -18.65 14.68
CA PHE A 20 12.25 -19.13 15.70
C PHE A 20 12.28 -18.24 16.94
N ASP A 21 12.72 -18.77 18.08
CA ASP A 21 12.86 -18.02 19.33
C ASP A 21 14.27 -17.45 19.46
N ALA A 22 14.39 -16.13 19.69
CA ALA A 22 15.66 -15.44 19.86
C ALA A 22 15.53 -14.12 20.61
N ASP A 23 16.68 -13.64 21.12
CA ASP A 23 16.89 -12.24 21.47
C ASP A 23 17.42 -11.50 20.24
N LEU A 24 17.06 -10.22 20.08
CA LEU A 24 17.52 -9.34 19.01
C LEU A 24 18.36 -8.22 19.61
N GLY A 25 19.65 -8.17 19.27
CA GLY A 25 20.57 -7.12 19.70
C GLY A 25 20.65 -6.01 18.64
N ILE A 26 20.49 -4.78 19.09
CA ILE A 26 20.36 -3.60 18.23
C ILE A 26 21.42 -2.58 18.63
N ALA A 27 22.11 -2.02 17.62
CA ALA A 27 23.02 -0.89 17.75
C ALA A 27 22.97 -0.04 16.45
N ASP A 28 23.15 1.26 16.56
CA ASP A 28 23.13 2.22 15.45
C ASP A 28 21.89 2.07 14.55
N GLY A 29 20.73 1.76 15.17
CA GLY A 29 19.45 1.57 14.47
C GLY A 29 19.37 0.30 13.64
N ARG A 30 20.30 -0.65 13.77
CA ARG A 30 20.37 -1.92 13.03
C ARG A 30 20.35 -3.13 13.93
N ILE A 31 19.88 -4.24 13.40
CA ILE A 31 20.04 -5.54 14.04
C ILE A 31 21.51 -5.97 13.85
N VAL A 32 22.23 -6.15 14.95
CA VAL A 32 23.66 -6.53 14.93
C VAL A 32 23.90 -7.92 15.46
N GLN A 33 22.97 -8.47 16.26
CA GLN A 33 23.04 -9.82 16.81
C GLN A 33 21.65 -10.46 16.86
N ILE A 34 21.60 -11.75 16.57
CA ILE A 34 20.41 -12.61 16.75
C ILE A 34 20.89 -13.88 17.45
N GLY A 35 20.30 -14.22 18.58
CA GLY A 35 20.72 -15.40 19.36
C GLY A 35 19.97 -15.50 20.68
N GLN A 36 20.37 -16.42 21.53
CA GLN A 36 19.80 -16.59 22.86
C GLN A 36 20.78 -16.09 23.92
N GLY A 37 20.28 -15.44 24.98
CA GLY A 37 21.09 -14.96 26.08
C GLY A 37 22.11 -13.89 25.72
N LEU A 38 21.71 -12.97 24.84
CA LEU A 38 22.55 -11.85 24.42
C LEU A 38 22.99 -10.99 25.62
N PRO A 39 24.15 -10.31 25.53
CA PRO A 39 24.58 -9.35 26.55
C PRO A 39 23.51 -8.31 26.88
N GLY A 40 23.52 -7.75 28.07
CA GLY A 40 22.62 -6.67 28.46
C GLY A 40 22.86 -5.37 27.65
N ALA A 41 21.84 -4.56 27.56
CA ALA A 41 21.88 -3.24 26.95
C ALA A 41 21.24 -2.19 27.87
N PRO A 42 21.53 -0.89 27.68
CA PRO A 42 20.90 0.18 28.47
C PRO A 42 19.35 0.18 28.36
N ARG A 43 18.80 -0.33 27.24
CA ARG A 43 17.37 -0.54 27.08
C ARG A 43 17.10 -2.01 26.74
N GLU A 44 16.10 -2.58 27.41
CA GLU A 44 15.65 -3.93 27.16
C GLU A 44 14.12 -3.94 27.04
N ILE A 45 13.60 -4.65 26.07
CA ILE A 45 12.17 -4.88 25.87
C ILE A 45 11.94 -6.38 25.93
N ASP A 46 11.13 -6.83 26.87
CA ASP A 46 10.77 -8.23 26.98
C ASP A 46 9.54 -8.53 26.10
N ALA A 47 9.75 -9.23 25.00
CA ALA A 47 8.66 -9.70 24.15
C ALA A 47 7.81 -10.79 24.82
N ALA A 48 8.34 -11.43 25.88
CA ALA A 48 7.63 -12.44 26.69
C ALA A 48 7.04 -13.60 25.83
N GLY A 49 7.73 -14.01 24.77
CA GLY A 49 7.29 -15.04 23.84
C GLY A 49 6.28 -14.56 22.77
N ARG A 50 5.97 -13.26 22.77
CA ARG A 50 5.10 -12.68 21.73
C ARG A 50 5.76 -12.74 20.36
N VAL A 51 4.92 -12.77 19.31
CA VAL A 51 5.36 -12.70 17.92
C VAL A 51 6.02 -11.35 17.63
N VAL A 52 7.19 -11.42 17.00
CA VAL A 52 7.94 -10.26 16.52
C VAL A 52 8.15 -10.40 15.01
N THR A 53 7.58 -9.47 14.25
CA THR A 53 7.73 -9.41 12.80
C THR A 53 8.60 -8.23 12.39
N PRO A 54 9.15 -8.22 11.15
CA PRO A 54 9.66 -6.98 10.58
C PRO A 54 8.57 -5.92 10.59
N GLY A 55 8.94 -4.65 10.70
CA GLY A 55 8.03 -3.55 10.45
C GLY A 55 7.45 -3.60 9.05
N GLY A 56 6.16 -3.28 8.92
CA GLY A 56 5.48 -3.28 7.62
C GLY A 56 6.08 -2.28 6.65
N VAL A 57 6.06 -2.64 5.37
CA VAL A 57 6.35 -1.74 4.25
C VAL A 57 5.02 -1.51 3.51
N ASP A 58 4.47 -0.31 3.62
CA ASP A 58 3.27 0.06 2.87
C ASP A 58 3.67 0.71 1.55
N ALA A 59 3.55 -0.05 0.49
CA ALA A 59 3.99 0.33 -0.84
C ALA A 59 2.88 0.96 -1.70
N HIS A 60 1.75 1.33 -1.10
CA HIS A 60 0.67 2.01 -1.78
C HIS A 60 -0.14 2.84 -0.80
N CYS A 61 0.20 4.10 -0.69
CA CYS A 61 -0.54 5.08 0.12
C CYS A 61 -0.43 6.47 -0.51
N HIS A 62 -1.42 7.31 -0.23
CA HIS A 62 -1.48 8.68 -0.72
C HIS A 62 -1.42 9.64 0.48
N LEU A 63 -0.30 10.33 0.63
CA LEU A 63 -0.09 11.31 1.70
C LEU A 63 0.14 12.69 1.08
N ASP A 64 -0.64 13.68 1.53
CA ASP A 64 -0.54 15.08 1.08
C ASP A 64 -0.51 15.23 -0.45
N GLN A 65 -1.15 14.29 -1.18
CA GLN A 65 -1.17 14.34 -2.65
C GLN A 65 -1.98 15.55 -3.12
N PRO A 66 -1.44 16.36 -4.05
CA PRO A 66 -2.17 17.50 -4.60
C PRO A 66 -3.49 17.08 -5.24
N MET A 67 -4.56 17.82 -4.91
CA MET A 67 -5.90 17.62 -5.43
C MET A 67 -6.45 18.93 -5.99
N ALA A 68 -7.42 18.84 -6.90
CA ALA A 68 -8.12 20.04 -7.37
C ALA A 68 -9.00 20.62 -6.23
N PRO A 69 -8.94 21.94 -5.98
CA PRO A 69 -9.80 22.57 -4.99
C PRO A 69 -11.30 22.33 -5.28
N PRO A 70 -12.15 22.18 -4.24
CA PRO A 70 -11.85 22.34 -2.83
C PRO A 70 -11.28 21.10 -2.14
N VAL A 71 -11.13 19.97 -2.85
CA VAL A 71 -10.74 18.67 -2.29
C VAL A 71 -9.31 18.71 -1.77
N ARG A 72 -9.10 18.10 -0.59
CA ARG A 72 -7.79 17.95 0.04
C ARG A 72 -7.71 16.62 0.76
N MET A 73 -6.54 15.98 0.73
CA MET A 73 -6.27 14.81 1.56
C MET A 73 -6.21 15.21 3.04
N ALA A 74 -6.77 14.36 3.90
CA ALA A 74 -6.83 14.61 5.34
C ALA A 74 -5.48 14.36 6.02
N ASP A 75 -4.73 13.35 5.55
CA ASP A 75 -3.43 13.01 6.10
C ASP A 75 -2.30 13.57 5.24
N ASP A 76 -1.35 14.22 5.92
CA ASP A 76 -0.05 14.59 5.40
C ASP A 76 1.03 13.62 5.89
N PHE A 77 2.32 13.97 5.71
CA PHE A 77 3.41 13.14 6.17
C PHE A 77 3.55 13.09 7.71
N ASP A 78 3.01 14.06 8.45
CA ASP A 78 2.97 13.97 9.93
C ASP A 78 1.90 12.99 10.39
N SER A 79 0.62 13.25 10.09
CA SER A 79 -0.49 12.42 10.58
C SER A 79 -0.48 11.02 9.98
N GLY A 80 -0.25 10.90 8.67
CA GLY A 80 -0.25 9.60 7.98
C GLY A 80 0.89 8.69 8.41
N THR A 81 2.11 9.20 8.60
CA THR A 81 3.23 8.37 9.06
C THR A 81 3.17 8.07 10.56
N ARG A 82 2.48 8.90 11.36
CA ARG A 82 2.12 8.58 12.76
C ARG A 82 1.14 7.41 12.79
N ALA A 83 0.06 7.48 12.04
CA ALA A 83 -0.91 6.41 11.90
C ALA A 83 -0.24 5.10 11.40
N ALA A 84 0.63 5.19 10.40
CA ALA A 84 1.42 4.06 9.92
C ALA A 84 2.19 3.36 11.05
N ALA A 85 2.91 4.13 11.87
CA ALA A 85 3.69 3.61 12.98
C ALA A 85 2.81 2.93 14.05
N CYS A 86 1.67 3.54 14.41
CA CYS A 86 0.71 2.97 15.36
C CYS A 86 0.10 1.66 14.84
N GLY A 87 -0.02 1.50 13.52
CA GLY A 87 -0.44 0.28 12.83
C GLY A 87 0.67 -0.72 12.54
N GLY A 88 1.93 -0.48 12.97
CA GLY A 88 3.07 -1.40 12.78
C GLY A 88 3.81 -1.22 11.45
N THR A 89 3.49 -0.20 10.66
CA THR A 89 4.19 0.13 9.42
C THR A 89 5.36 1.09 9.71
N THR A 90 6.57 0.70 9.31
CA THR A 90 7.80 1.46 9.58
C THR A 90 8.42 2.08 8.33
N THR A 91 7.87 1.76 7.15
CA THR A 91 8.28 2.33 5.88
C THR A 91 7.05 2.53 5.00
N VAL A 92 6.93 3.71 4.40
CA VAL A 92 5.85 4.06 3.46
C VAL A 92 6.41 4.47 2.12
N ILE A 93 5.71 4.14 1.03
CA ILE A 93 6.09 4.55 -0.33
C ILE A 93 4.89 5.23 -1.00
N PRO A 94 4.62 6.50 -0.69
CA PRO A 94 3.59 7.28 -1.37
C PRO A 94 4.00 7.71 -2.77
N PHE A 95 3.07 8.34 -3.49
CA PHE A 95 3.22 8.72 -4.89
C PHE A 95 3.52 10.20 -5.08
N ALA A 96 4.70 10.52 -5.64
CA ALA A 96 4.99 11.84 -6.16
C ALA A 96 4.23 12.03 -7.48
N ALA A 97 3.14 12.79 -7.43
CA ALA A 97 2.19 12.92 -8.53
C ALA A 97 2.59 14.08 -9.47
N GLN A 98 2.87 13.74 -10.73
CA GLN A 98 3.04 14.72 -11.80
C GLN A 98 1.69 15.24 -12.25
N ALA A 99 1.54 16.55 -12.41
CA ALA A 99 0.43 17.15 -13.15
C ALA A 99 0.79 17.28 -14.64
N LYS A 100 -0.22 17.30 -15.54
CA LYS A 100 0.02 17.56 -16.96
C LYS A 100 0.67 18.93 -17.16
N GLY A 101 1.71 19.00 -17.99
CA GLY A 101 2.53 20.18 -18.19
C GLY A 101 3.61 20.43 -17.13
N GLN A 102 3.68 19.59 -16.09
CA GLN A 102 4.68 19.70 -15.03
C GLN A 102 5.90 18.83 -15.31
N SER A 103 7.11 19.32 -15.02
CA SER A 103 8.31 18.49 -14.96
C SER A 103 8.17 17.41 -13.87
N LEU A 104 8.54 16.17 -14.18
CA LEU A 104 8.54 15.08 -13.22
C LEU A 104 9.52 15.35 -12.06
N ARG A 105 10.64 16.01 -12.33
CA ARG A 105 11.58 16.47 -11.30
C ARG A 105 10.96 17.49 -10.34
N ALA A 106 10.14 18.41 -10.87
CA ALA A 106 9.42 19.37 -10.02
C ALA A 106 8.42 18.69 -9.09
N ALA A 107 7.71 17.65 -9.56
CA ALA A 107 6.85 16.85 -8.73
C ALA A 107 7.61 16.14 -7.60
N VAL A 108 8.76 15.55 -7.90
CA VAL A 108 9.63 14.93 -6.89
C VAL A 108 10.12 15.93 -5.85
N ALA A 109 10.58 17.12 -6.28
CA ALA A 109 11.04 18.16 -5.38
C ALA A 109 9.94 18.66 -4.44
N ASP A 110 8.70 18.83 -4.94
CA ASP A 110 7.54 19.18 -4.11
C ASP A 110 7.26 18.11 -3.06
N TYR A 111 7.34 16.83 -3.42
CA TYR A 111 7.10 15.74 -2.46
C TYR A 111 8.18 15.64 -1.38
N HIS A 112 9.44 15.89 -1.71
CA HIS A 112 10.48 16.02 -0.69
C HIS A 112 10.16 17.14 0.29
N HIS A 113 9.77 18.31 -0.22
CA HIS A 113 9.38 19.45 0.64
C HIS A 113 8.20 19.12 1.56
N ARG A 114 7.22 18.33 1.08
CA ARG A 114 6.07 17.89 1.88
C ARG A 114 6.46 16.93 3.00
N ALA A 115 7.45 16.06 2.77
CA ALA A 115 7.86 15.02 3.71
C ALA A 115 8.92 15.49 4.71
N GLU A 116 9.80 16.40 4.28
CA GLU A 116 10.92 16.87 5.09
C GLU A 116 10.45 17.55 6.38
N GLY A 117 11.06 17.17 7.49
CA GLY A 117 10.74 17.70 8.81
C GLY A 117 9.42 17.18 9.42
N LYS A 118 8.64 16.37 8.69
CA LYS A 118 7.33 15.86 9.15
C LYS A 118 7.33 14.35 9.40
N ALA A 119 7.86 13.55 8.45
CA ALA A 119 7.75 12.10 8.48
C ALA A 119 8.29 11.46 9.77
N HIS A 120 7.54 10.54 10.35
CA HIS A 120 7.88 9.80 11.57
C HIS A 120 8.49 8.44 11.28
N VAL A 121 8.20 7.83 10.15
CA VAL A 121 8.82 6.59 9.66
C VAL A 121 9.57 6.86 8.36
N ASP A 122 10.42 5.92 7.95
CA ASP A 122 11.18 6.08 6.71
C ASP A 122 10.25 6.02 5.50
N TYR A 123 10.64 6.70 4.41
CA TYR A 123 9.82 6.79 3.21
C TYR A 123 10.67 6.73 1.94
N ALA A 124 10.06 6.25 0.87
CA ALA A 124 10.51 6.40 -0.50
C ALA A 124 9.36 6.97 -1.33
N PHE A 125 9.56 7.17 -2.63
CA PHE A 125 8.49 7.62 -3.52
C PHE A 125 8.36 6.74 -4.75
N HIS A 126 7.11 6.40 -5.09
CA HIS A 126 6.74 6.07 -6.45
C HIS A 126 6.50 7.37 -7.23
N LEU A 127 6.71 7.33 -8.53
CA LEU A 127 6.35 8.44 -9.41
C LEU A 127 4.99 8.17 -10.06
N ILE A 128 4.11 9.15 -10.18
CA ILE A 128 2.99 9.08 -11.12
C ILE A 128 3.42 9.76 -12.41
N VAL A 129 3.41 9.01 -13.51
CA VAL A 129 3.70 9.55 -14.85
C VAL A 129 2.37 9.79 -15.55
N SER A 130 1.95 11.05 -15.62
CA SER A 130 0.69 11.46 -16.25
C SER A 130 0.90 12.27 -17.53
N ASP A 131 2.14 12.73 -17.78
CA ASP A 131 2.49 13.51 -18.97
C ASP A 131 3.87 13.06 -19.51
N PRO A 132 3.91 11.94 -20.27
CA PRO A 132 5.14 11.35 -20.79
C PRO A 132 5.66 12.09 -22.03
N THR A 133 6.06 13.34 -21.85
CA THR A 133 6.67 14.14 -22.92
C THR A 133 8.02 13.56 -23.33
N PRO A 134 8.57 13.90 -24.54
CA PRO A 134 9.90 13.48 -24.95
C PRO A 134 10.99 13.80 -23.93
N GLN A 135 10.89 14.94 -23.24
CA GLN A 135 11.82 15.32 -22.16
C GLN A 135 11.67 14.40 -20.94
N VAL A 136 10.44 14.11 -20.52
CA VAL A 136 10.17 13.19 -19.39
C VAL A 136 10.72 11.80 -19.69
N LEU A 137 10.42 11.25 -20.86
CA LEU A 137 10.82 9.89 -21.25
C LEU A 137 12.34 9.78 -21.54
N GLY A 138 12.92 10.80 -22.21
CA GLY A 138 14.32 10.76 -22.64
C GLY A 138 15.32 11.20 -21.57
N GLU A 139 14.93 12.06 -20.65
CA GLU A 139 15.86 12.69 -19.71
C GLU A 139 15.46 12.51 -18.24
N GLU A 140 14.25 12.96 -17.86
CA GLU A 140 13.88 13.08 -16.44
C GLU A 140 13.65 11.72 -15.79
N LEU A 141 12.80 10.88 -16.37
CA LEU A 141 12.48 9.56 -15.82
C LEU A 141 13.70 8.63 -15.76
N PRO A 142 14.54 8.51 -16.82
CA PRO A 142 15.80 7.77 -16.74
C PRO A 142 16.75 8.27 -15.65
N ALA A 143 16.85 9.58 -15.46
CA ALA A 143 17.71 10.15 -14.43
C ALA A 143 17.16 9.87 -13.02
N LEU A 144 15.85 10.05 -12.79
CA LEU A 144 15.22 9.76 -11.51
C LEU A 144 15.32 8.26 -11.14
N ILE A 145 15.20 7.34 -12.11
CA ILE A 145 15.42 5.91 -11.85
C ILE A 145 16.86 5.67 -11.32
N ARG A 146 17.88 6.30 -11.93
CA ARG A 146 19.26 6.21 -11.43
C ARG A 146 19.47 6.84 -10.06
N GLU A 147 18.65 7.82 -9.70
CA GLU A 147 18.67 8.50 -8.40
C GLU A 147 17.93 7.72 -7.30
N GLY A 148 17.29 6.58 -7.66
CA GLY A 148 16.63 5.69 -6.70
C GLY A 148 15.11 5.78 -6.68
N TYR A 149 14.46 6.35 -7.70
CA TYR A 149 13.01 6.31 -7.92
C TYR A 149 12.70 5.20 -8.93
N THR A 150 12.84 3.95 -8.47
CA THR A 150 12.85 2.76 -9.35
C THR A 150 11.48 2.16 -9.63
N SER A 151 10.42 2.89 -9.32
CA SER A 151 9.05 2.47 -9.55
C SER A 151 8.14 3.66 -9.87
N PHE A 152 7.17 3.42 -10.76
CA PHE A 152 6.23 4.47 -11.15
C PHE A 152 4.86 3.89 -11.49
N LYS A 153 3.81 4.70 -11.30
CA LYS A 153 2.42 4.35 -11.52
C LYS A 153 1.90 4.96 -12.82
N ILE A 154 1.19 4.14 -13.55
CA ILE A 154 0.46 4.48 -14.77
C ILE A 154 -1.03 4.30 -14.48
N TYR A 155 -1.85 5.22 -14.95
CA TYR A 155 -3.30 5.15 -14.87
C TYR A 155 -3.93 4.90 -16.23
N MET A 156 -4.92 4.00 -16.27
CA MET A 156 -5.77 3.77 -17.45
C MET A 156 -7.15 4.41 -17.27
N THR A 157 -7.37 5.12 -16.16
CA THR A 157 -8.58 5.89 -15.85
C THR A 157 -8.19 7.25 -15.23
N TYR A 158 -9.17 8.12 -14.98
CA TYR A 158 -9.05 9.53 -14.54
C TYR A 158 -8.45 10.44 -15.62
N ASP A 159 -9.24 11.41 -16.11
CA ASP A 159 -8.89 12.25 -17.26
C ASP A 159 -7.58 13.04 -17.08
N ASP A 160 -7.28 13.45 -15.86
CA ASP A 160 -6.05 14.17 -15.53
C ASP A 160 -4.80 13.26 -15.45
N LEU A 161 -4.98 11.94 -15.29
CA LEU A 161 -3.89 10.99 -15.03
C LEU A 161 -3.73 9.93 -16.13
N LYS A 162 -4.82 9.57 -16.84
CA LYS A 162 -4.81 8.45 -17.78
C LYS A 162 -3.87 8.71 -18.97
N LEU A 163 -3.22 7.63 -19.37
CA LEU A 163 -2.43 7.54 -20.59
C LEU A 163 -3.17 6.69 -21.63
N ASP A 164 -2.96 6.99 -22.90
CA ASP A 164 -3.33 6.10 -23.99
C ASP A 164 -2.34 4.94 -24.16
N ASP A 165 -2.70 3.95 -24.98
CA ASP A 165 -1.90 2.74 -25.14
C ASP A 165 -0.50 3.05 -25.72
N GLY A 166 -0.36 4.05 -26.61
CA GLY A 166 0.92 4.49 -27.14
C GLY A 166 1.82 5.06 -26.06
N GLN A 167 1.27 5.96 -25.24
CA GLN A 167 1.97 6.56 -24.10
C GLN A 167 2.35 5.50 -23.05
N ILE A 168 1.48 4.51 -22.79
CA ILE A 168 1.79 3.38 -21.90
C ILE A 168 2.98 2.59 -22.44
N LEU A 169 3.00 2.26 -23.73
CA LEU A 169 4.11 1.53 -24.36
C LEU A 169 5.43 2.29 -24.23
N ASP A 170 5.42 3.61 -24.47
CA ASP A 170 6.62 4.44 -24.34
C ASP A 170 7.17 4.45 -22.89
N VAL A 171 6.28 4.58 -21.89
CA VAL A 171 6.67 4.52 -20.47
C VAL A 171 7.18 3.13 -20.09
N LEU A 172 6.52 2.06 -20.56
CA LEU A 172 6.96 0.68 -20.33
C LEU A 172 8.33 0.38 -20.97
N ALA A 173 8.62 0.98 -22.14
CA ALA A 173 9.94 0.86 -22.79
C ALA A 173 11.04 1.49 -21.92
N VAL A 174 10.79 2.62 -21.28
CA VAL A 174 11.72 3.22 -20.29
C VAL A 174 11.89 2.30 -19.08
N ALA A 175 10.79 1.72 -18.57
CA ALA A 175 10.86 0.76 -17.46
C ALA A 175 11.78 -0.41 -17.78
N ARG A 176 11.63 -0.99 -18.97
CA ARG A 176 12.47 -2.09 -19.44
C ARG A 176 13.94 -1.68 -19.56
N ALA A 177 14.21 -0.54 -20.20
CA ALA A 177 15.57 -0.06 -20.45
C ALA A 177 16.34 0.21 -19.15
N HIS A 178 15.66 0.62 -18.09
CA HIS A 178 16.27 1.04 -16.83
C HIS A 178 16.01 0.11 -15.65
N GLY A 179 15.28 -1.01 -15.85
CA GLY A 179 15.02 -2.00 -14.81
C GLY A 179 14.10 -1.49 -13.70
N ALA A 180 13.13 -0.64 -14.03
CA ALA A 180 12.15 -0.10 -13.09
C ALA A 180 10.86 -0.94 -13.04
N MET A 181 10.09 -0.84 -11.94
CA MET A 181 8.79 -1.48 -11.79
C MET A 181 7.67 -0.53 -12.22
N ALA A 182 6.90 -0.93 -13.22
CA ALA A 182 5.68 -0.23 -13.61
C ALA A 182 4.48 -0.79 -12.84
N MET A 183 3.75 0.09 -12.14
CA MET A 183 2.52 -0.18 -11.40
C MET A 183 1.34 0.34 -12.21
N ILE A 184 0.28 -0.46 -12.38
CA ILE A 184 -0.82 -0.09 -13.27
C ILE A 184 -2.16 -0.09 -12.54
N HIS A 185 -2.81 1.09 -12.50
CA HIS A 185 -4.23 1.21 -12.16
C HIS A 185 -5.04 0.84 -13.41
N ALA A 186 -5.58 -0.37 -13.41
CA ALA A 186 -6.21 -0.97 -14.59
C ALA A 186 -7.74 -0.92 -14.50
N GLU A 187 -8.35 0.18 -14.90
CA GLU A 187 -9.78 0.34 -15.15
C GLU A 187 -10.02 1.09 -16.47
N ASN A 188 -10.99 0.63 -17.28
CA ASN A 188 -11.29 1.22 -18.57
C ASN A 188 -12.09 2.53 -18.43
N ALA A 189 -11.43 3.67 -18.69
CA ALA A 189 -12.00 5.00 -18.54
C ALA A 189 -13.24 5.24 -19.41
N ASP A 190 -13.23 4.79 -20.66
CA ASP A 190 -14.32 5.05 -21.62
C ASP A 190 -15.58 4.26 -21.24
N CYS A 191 -15.42 3.03 -20.77
CA CYS A 191 -16.53 2.22 -20.25
C CYS A 191 -17.14 2.86 -18.98
N ILE A 192 -16.29 3.34 -18.06
CA ILE A 192 -16.72 4.01 -16.83
C ILE A 192 -17.50 5.28 -17.17
N GLU A 193 -16.97 6.13 -18.04
CA GLU A 193 -17.62 7.37 -18.45
C GLU A 193 -18.96 7.11 -19.14
N TRP A 194 -19.01 6.10 -20.03
CA TRP A 194 -20.25 5.73 -20.71
C TRP A 194 -21.33 5.27 -19.71
N LEU A 195 -20.98 4.42 -18.74
CA LEU A 195 -21.89 3.95 -17.69
C LEU A 195 -22.32 5.10 -16.78
N THR A 196 -21.40 5.94 -16.36
CA THR A 196 -21.65 7.10 -15.47
C THR A 196 -22.69 8.03 -16.08
N ARG A 197 -22.52 8.46 -17.34
CA ARG A 197 -23.47 9.33 -18.03
C ARG A 197 -24.87 8.71 -18.11
N ARG A 198 -24.98 7.40 -18.32
CA ARG A 198 -26.28 6.70 -18.38
C ARG A 198 -26.96 6.63 -17.00
N LEU A 199 -26.18 6.40 -15.95
CA LEU A 199 -26.70 6.40 -14.58
C LEU A 199 -27.22 7.79 -14.21
N GLU A 200 -26.45 8.83 -14.46
CA GLU A 200 -26.85 10.22 -14.17
C GLU A 200 -28.07 10.65 -14.98
N ALA A 201 -28.12 10.31 -16.27
CA ALA A 201 -29.30 10.58 -17.11
C ALA A 201 -30.58 9.87 -16.60
N ALA A 202 -30.42 8.78 -15.84
CA ALA A 202 -31.51 8.07 -15.19
C ALA A 202 -31.78 8.56 -13.73
N GLY A 203 -31.16 9.67 -13.31
CA GLY A 203 -31.29 10.22 -11.95
C GLY A 203 -30.60 9.38 -10.85
N ARG A 204 -29.71 8.46 -11.23
CA ARG A 204 -29.01 7.54 -10.33
C ARG A 204 -27.67 8.13 -9.93
N THR A 205 -27.67 8.98 -8.90
CA THR A 205 -26.50 9.80 -8.50
C THR A 205 -25.95 9.46 -7.12
N ALA A 206 -26.65 8.64 -6.30
CA ALA A 206 -26.22 8.28 -4.96
C ALA A 206 -24.90 7.47 -4.94
N PRO A 207 -24.16 7.44 -3.82
CA PRO A 207 -22.85 6.75 -3.69
C PRO A 207 -22.85 5.30 -4.16
N ARG A 208 -23.93 4.54 -3.93
CA ARG A 208 -24.04 3.14 -4.35
C ARG A 208 -23.87 2.93 -5.85
N PHE A 209 -24.17 3.92 -6.67
CA PHE A 209 -24.04 3.83 -8.12
C PHE A 209 -22.58 3.93 -8.59
N HIS A 210 -21.64 4.29 -7.72
CA HIS A 210 -20.22 4.21 -8.01
C HIS A 210 -19.79 2.79 -8.44
N ALA A 211 -20.22 1.76 -7.70
CA ALA A 211 -19.95 0.37 -8.08
C ALA A 211 -20.64 -0.06 -9.39
N HIS A 212 -21.80 0.50 -9.69
CA HIS A 212 -22.50 0.23 -10.97
C HIS A 212 -21.82 0.86 -12.17
N ALA A 213 -21.16 2.02 -11.99
CA ALA A 213 -20.35 2.65 -13.03
C ALA A 213 -19.00 1.94 -13.24
N ARG A 214 -18.57 1.10 -12.29
CA ARG A 214 -17.28 0.40 -12.29
C ARG A 214 -17.45 -1.12 -12.07
N PRO A 215 -18.21 -1.82 -12.95
CA PRO A 215 -18.35 -3.28 -12.83
C PRO A 215 -16.99 -3.97 -13.03
N MET A 216 -16.84 -5.21 -12.55
CA MET A 216 -15.60 -5.98 -12.68
C MET A 216 -15.09 -6.09 -14.11
N LEU A 217 -16.01 -6.04 -15.10
CA LEU A 217 -15.69 -6.04 -16.53
C LEU A 217 -14.71 -4.93 -16.92
N VAL A 218 -14.83 -3.71 -16.35
CA VAL A 218 -13.96 -2.58 -16.73
C VAL A 218 -12.54 -2.75 -16.16
N GLU A 219 -12.42 -3.39 -15.01
CA GLU A 219 -11.13 -3.79 -14.43
C GLU A 219 -10.51 -4.97 -15.20
N ARG A 220 -11.30 -5.97 -15.55
CA ARG A 220 -10.87 -7.15 -16.33
C ARG A 220 -10.28 -6.72 -17.69
N GLU A 221 -11.02 -5.90 -18.45
CA GLU A 221 -10.58 -5.46 -19.77
C GLU A 221 -9.26 -4.69 -19.66
N ALA A 222 -9.18 -3.72 -18.77
CA ALA A 222 -7.99 -2.92 -18.59
C ALA A 222 -6.80 -3.75 -18.08
N THR A 223 -7.04 -4.71 -17.17
CA THR A 223 -6.01 -5.65 -16.70
C THR A 223 -5.45 -6.49 -17.84
N HIS A 224 -6.32 -7.06 -18.69
CA HIS A 224 -5.88 -7.85 -19.85
C HIS A 224 -5.10 -6.99 -20.85
N ARG A 225 -5.57 -5.78 -21.13
CA ARG A 225 -4.90 -4.83 -22.03
C ARG A 225 -3.52 -4.43 -21.47
N ALA A 226 -3.42 -4.10 -20.20
CA ALA A 226 -2.14 -3.78 -19.55
C ALA A 226 -1.15 -4.95 -19.65
N ILE A 227 -1.61 -6.19 -19.45
CA ILE A 227 -0.81 -7.41 -19.61
C ILE A 227 -0.32 -7.55 -21.06
N SER A 228 -1.17 -7.34 -22.05
CA SER A 228 -0.81 -7.43 -23.47
C SER A 228 0.21 -6.38 -23.89
N LEU A 229 0.08 -5.14 -23.39
CA LEU A 229 1.06 -4.08 -23.63
C LEU A 229 2.42 -4.40 -22.98
N ALA A 230 2.42 -4.93 -21.76
CA ALA A 230 3.62 -5.33 -21.05
C ALA A 230 4.31 -6.55 -21.71
N GLU A 231 3.54 -7.50 -22.24
CA GLU A 231 4.04 -8.64 -23.03
C GLU A 231 4.76 -8.17 -24.29
N LEU A 232 4.16 -7.24 -25.04
CA LEU A 232 4.76 -6.66 -26.25
C LEU A 232 6.11 -6.02 -25.98
N VAL A 233 6.26 -5.33 -24.86
CA VAL A 233 7.52 -4.69 -24.44
C VAL A 233 8.47 -5.66 -23.74
N ASP A 234 8.01 -6.83 -23.29
CA ASP A 234 8.73 -7.80 -22.44
C ASP A 234 9.23 -7.17 -21.12
N VAL A 235 8.35 -6.52 -20.37
CA VAL A 235 8.66 -5.84 -19.12
C VAL A 235 7.80 -6.37 -17.96
N PRO A 236 8.33 -6.51 -16.74
CA PRO A 236 7.51 -6.83 -15.58
C PRO A 236 6.60 -5.66 -15.21
N ILE A 237 5.34 -6.00 -14.87
CA ILE A 237 4.37 -5.03 -14.34
C ILE A 237 3.75 -5.53 -13.04
N LEU A 238 3.24 -4.60 -12.24
CA LEU A 238 2.44 -4.89 -11.06
C LEU A 238 1.06 -4.26 -11.23
N ILE A 239 0.01 -5.10 -11.25
CA ILE A 239 -1.38 -4.63 -11.23
C ILE A 239 -1.73 -4.30 -9.78
N VAL A 240 -2.04 -3.03 -9.51
CA VAL A 240 -2.32 -2.56 -8.15
C VAL A 240 -3.78 -2.81 -7.76
N HIS A 241 -4.05 -2.87 -6.45
CA HIS A 241 -5.39 -2.91 -5.82
C HIS A 241 -6.42 -3.77 -6.56
N VAL A 242 -6.02 -4.99 -6.98
CA VAL A 242 -6.92 -5.95 -7.65
C VAL A 242 -8.11 -6.27 -6.75
N SER A 243 -9.33 -6.10 -7.27
CA SER A 243 -10.53 -6.05 -6.46
C SER A 243 -11.40 -7.31 -6.53
N GLY A 244 -11.27 -8.15 -7.55
CA GLY A 244 -12.17 -9.27 -7.72
C GLY A 244 -11.74 -10.34 -8.72
N ARG A 245 -12.59 -11.36 -8.86
CA ARG A 245 -12.38 -12.58 -9.62
C ARG A 245 -11.92 -12.34 -11.06
N GLU A 246 -12.57 -11.43 -11.77
CA GLU A 246 -12.35 -11.29 -13.20
C GLU A 246 -10.92 -10.78 -13.52
N ALA A 247 -10.38 -9.86 -12.73
CA ALA A 247 -8.98 -9.42 -12.86
C ALA A 247 -8.00 -10.51 -12.38
N VAL A 248 -8.31 -11.23 -11.28
CA VAL A 248 -7.54 -12.37 -10.79
C VAL A 248 -7.36 -13.43 -11.88
N GLU A 249 -8.41 -13.74 -12.65
CA GLU A 249 -8.36 -14.71 -13.75
C GLU A 249 -7.39 -14.26 -14.86
N GLN A 250 -7.34 -12.97 -15.20
CA GLN A 250 -6.40 -12.45 -16.19
C GLN A 250 -4.94 -12.58 -15.72
N ILE A 251 -4.69 -12.28 -14.44
CA ILE A 251 -3.34 -12.39 -13.85
C ILE A 251 -2.90 -13.86 -13.79
N ARG A 252 -3.80 -14.77 -13.40
CA ARG A 252 -3.51 -16.23 -13.42
C ARG A 252 -3.20 -16.72 -14.83
N TRP A 253 -4.01 -16.30 -15.80
CA TRP A 253 -3.77 -16.62 -17.20
C TRP A 253 -2.37 -16.13 -17.65
N ALA A 254 -2.02 -14.89 -17.39
CA ALA A 254 -0.73 -14.33 -17.76
C ALA A 254 0.45 -15.12 -17.16
N ARG A 255 0.37 -15.43 -15.86
CA ARG A 255 1.43 -16.19 -15.17
C ARG A 255 1.54 -17.63 -15.69
N ALA A 256 0.42 -18.27 -16.04
CA ALA A 256 0.42 -19.60 -16.65
C ALA A 256 1.12 -19.61 -18.03
N HIS A 257 1.14 -18.46 -18.73
CA HIS A 257 1.87 -18.27 -19.98
C HIS A 257 3.31 -17.74 -19.79
N GLY A 258 3.77 -17.64 -18.53
CA GLY A 258 5.14 -17.24 -18.22
C GLY A 258 5.40 -15.72 -18.24
N LEU A 259 4.33 -14.91 -18.31
CA LEU A 259 4.46 -13.47 -18.31
C LEU A 259 4.81 -12.94 -16.90
N LYS A 260 5.58 -11.85 -16.85
CA LYS A 260 6.12 -11.26 -15.60
C LYS A 260 5.12 -10.31 -14.98
N VAL A 261 3.98 -10.84 -14.51
CA VAL A 261 2.90 -10.06 -13.92
C VAL A 261 2.84 -10.27 -12.42
N PHE A 262 3.01 -9.21 -11.65
CA PHE A 262 2.80 -9.16 -10.21
C PHE A 262 1.44 -8.56 -9.90
N ALA A 263 0.95 -8.76 -8.67
CA ALA A 263 -0.34 -8.25 -8.25
C ALA A 263 -0.32 -7.80 -6.80
N GLU A 264 -1.10 -6.76 -6.53
CA GLU A 264 -1.35 -6.20 -5.21
C GLU A 264 -2.84 -6.24 -4.92
N THR A 265 -3.20 -6.41 -3.65
CA THR A 265 -4.56 -6.18 -3.16
C THR A 265 -4.51 -5.44 -1.81
N CYS A 266 -5.69 -5.01 -1.35
CA CYS A 266 -5.83 -4.10 -0.21
C CYS A 266 -6.95 -4.56 0.73
N PRO A 267 -7.00 -4.06 1.98
CA PRO A 267 -8.00 -4.46 2.98
C PRO A 267 -9.44 -4.32 2.52
N GLN A 268 -9.78 -3.27 1.76
CA GLN A 268 -11.15 -3.02 1.31
C GLN A 268 -11.76 -4.19 0.54
N TYR A 269 -10.95 -4.95 -0.19
CA TYR A 269 -11.43 -6.11 -0.97
C TYR A 269 -11.57 -7.40 -0.17
N LEU A 270 -11.14 -7.36 1.10
CA LEU A 270 -11.28 -8.47 2.05
C LEU A 270 -12.40 -8.23 3.07
N PHE A 271 -12.68 -6.96 3.41
CA PHE A 271 -13.53 -6.61 4.54
C PHE A 271 -14.78 -5.80 4.16
N LEU A 272 -14.77 -5.10 3.02
CA LEU A 272 -15.91 -4.33 2.53
C LEU A 272 -16.55 -5.01 1.32
N THR A 273 -17.83 -4.69 1.11
CA THR A 273 -18.62 -5.16 -0.03
C THR A 273 -19.28 -3.99 -0.76
N ALA A 274 -19.83 -4.23 -1.93
CA ALA A 274 -20.63 -3.23 -2.65
C ALA A 274 -21.84 -2.73 -1.84
N ALA A 275 -22.33 -3.54 -0.88
CA ALA A 275 -23.41 -3.13 0.02
C ALA A 275 -23.00 -2.01 0.99
N ASP A 276 -21.70 -1.88 1.31
CA ASP A 276 -21.18 -0.80 2.15
C ASP A 276 -21.18 0.57 1.44
N LEU A 277 -21.34 0.60 0.11
CA LEU A 277 -21.62 1.81 -0.67
C LEU A 277 -23.08 2.28 -0.53
N GLY A 278 -23.93 1.52 0.15
CA GLY A 278 -25.33 1.78 0.44
C GLY A 278 -26.28 0.81 -0.27
N LEU A 279 -27.33 0.43 0.45
CA LEU A 279 -28.46 -0.33 -0.10
C LEU A 279 -29.59 0.60 -0.57
N ASP A 280 -29.55 1.86 -0.16
CA ASP A 280 -30.46 2.94 -0.50
C ASP A 280 -29.69 4.14 -1.08
N ASP A 281 -30.38 5.27 -1.28
CA ASP A 281 -29.79 6.47 -1.84
C ASP A 281 -29.19 7.40 -0.77
N SER A 282 -28.99 6.94 0.45
CA SER A 282 -28.32 7.72 1.50
C SER A 282 -26.86 8.02 1.13
N TYR A 283 -26.37 9.18 1.56
CA TYR A 283 -25.00 9.58 1.29
C TYR A 283 -23.96 8.87 2.15
N HIS A 284 -24.38 8.08 3.15
CA HIS A 284 -23.48 7.40 4.08
C HIS A 284 -22.46 6.50 3.36
N GLY A 285 -22.86 5.88 2.26
CA GLY A 285 -22.00 5.03 1.43
C GLY A 285 -20.78 5.75 0.83
N ALA A 286 -20.75 7.09 0.81
CA ALA A 286 -19.61 7.88 0.38
C ALA A 286 -18.32 7.54 1.18
N LYS A 287 -18.46 7.08 2.44
CA LYS A 287 -17.35 6.60 3.28
C LYS A 287 -16.59 5.42 2.68
N CYS A 288 -17.24 4.63 1.81
CA CYS A 288 -16.66 3.44 1.18
C CYS A 288 -16.36 3.62 -0.33
N VAL A 289 -16.56 4.83 -0.88
CA VAL A 289 -16.23 5.13 -2.28
C VAL A 289 -14.71 5.13 -2.46
N CYS A 290 -14.21 4.13 -3.18
CA CYS A 290 -12.82 3.97 -3.62
C CYS A 290 -12.79 3.29 -5.01
N SER A 291 -11.66 3.27 -5.68
CA SER A 291 -11.52 2.73 -7.05
C SER A 291 -10.31 1.82 -7.18
N PRO A 292 -10.53 0.56 -7.61
CA PRO A 292 -11.83 -0.09 -7.88
C PRO A 292 -12.74 -0.16 -6.64
N PRO A 293 -14.08 -0.20 -6.82
CA PRO A 293 -14.99 -0.31 -5.68
C PRO A 293 -14.95 -1.70 -5.04
N PRO A 294 -15.31 -1.85 -3.75
CA PRO A 294 -15.56 -3.14 -3.13
C PRO A 294 -16.57 -3.95 -3.95
N ARG A 295 -16.36 -5.27 -4.02
CA ARG A 295 -17.17 -6.20 -4.80
C ARG A 295 -18.19 -6.94 -3.90
N ASP A 296 -18.86 -7.93 -4.43
CA ASP A 296 -19.73 -8.78 -3.62
C ASP A 296 -18.94 -9.71 -2.66
N LYS A 297 -19.65 -10.31 -1.70
CA LYS A 297 -19.05 -11.19 -0.68
C LYS A 297 -18.28 -12.38 -1.27
N ALA A 298 -18.72 -12.92 -2.41
CA ALA A 298 -18.06 -14.07 -3.04
C ALA A 298 -16.67 -13.73 -3.58
N ASN A 299 -16.43 -12.47 -3.95
CA ASN A 299 -15.12 -12.01 -4.39
C ASN A 299 -14.10 -11.94 -3.25
N GLN A 300 -14.52 -11.72 -2.00
CA GLN A 300 -13.60 -11.73 -0.85
C GLN A 300 -12.87 -13.07 -0.73
N GLU A 301 -13.56 -14.20 -0.91
CA GLU A 301 -12.94 -15.53 -0.84
C GLU A 301 -11.92 -15.76 -1.99
N VAL A 302 -12.16 -15.19 -3.17
CA VAL A 302 -11.20 -15.24 -4.27
C VAL A 302 -9.92 -14.46 -3.93
N ILE A 303 -10.07 -13.28 -3.29
CA ILE A 303 -8.93 -12.48 -2.88
C ILE A 303 -8.16 -13.15 -1.74
N TRP A 304 -8.85 -13.72 -0.72
CA TRP A 304 -8.22 -14.50 0.35
C TRP A 304 -7.43 -15.69 -0.21
N ALA A 305 -8.02 -16.45 -1.12
CA ALA A 305 -7.33 -17.58 -1.77
C ALA A 305 -6.08 -17.10 -2.54
N GLY A 306 -6.17 -15.96 -3.22
CA GLY A 306 -5.04 -15.37 -3.94
C GLY A 306 -3.91 -14.86 -3.04
N LEU A 307 -4.23 -14.44 -1.81
CA LEU A 307 -3.22 -14.10 -0.80
C LEU A 307 -2.46 -15.33 -0.33
N ASP A 308 -3.14 -16.44 -0.10
CA ASP A 308 -2.54 -17.68 0.40
C ASP A 308 -1.71 -18.41 -0.69
N ASP A 309 -2.26 -18.53 -1.90
CA ASP A 309 -1.66 -19.33 -2.99
C ASP A 309 -0.54 -18.63 -3.77
N GLY A 310 -0.16 -17.41 -3.39
CA GLY A 310 0.95 -16.67 -4.00
C GLY A 310 0.56 -15.86 -5.24
N LEU A 311 -0.72 -15.72 -5.57
CA LEU A 311 -1.16 -14.81 -6.63
C LEU A 311 -0.80 -13.36 -6.29
N PHE A 312 -1.16 -12.91 -5.11
CA PHE A 312 -0.78 -11.58 -4.66
C PHE A 312 0.67 -11.57 -4.17
N THR A 313 1.41 -10.61 -4.63
CA THR A 313 2.81 -10.39 -4.26
C THR A 313 2.92 -9.40 -3.12
N VAL A 314 2.05 -8.40 -3.10
CA VAL A 314 2.05 -7.28 -2.15
C VAL A 314 0.65 -7.11 -1.57
N PHE A 315 0.60 -6.77 -0.28
CA PHE A 315 -0.61 -6.33 0.42
C PHE A 315 -0.36 -4.92 0.96
N SER A 316 -1.02 -3.93 0.39
CA SER A 316 -0.87 -2.50 0.70
C SER A 316 -2.15 -1.94 1.30
N SER A 317 -2.14 -0.68 1.75
CA SER A 317 -3.33 -0.03 2.30
C SER A 317 -4.23 0.61 1.23
N ASP A 318 -3.64 1.13 0.17
CA ASP A 318 -4.26 2.10 -0.73
C ASP A 318 -4.92 3.26 0.06
N HIS A 319 -4.24 3.67 1.14
CA HIS A 319 -4.71 4.76 2.00
C HIS A 319 -4.78 6.05 1.20
N ALA A 320 -6.01 6.49 0.93
CA ALA A 320 -6.31 7.76 0.27
C ALA A 320 -7.35 8.50 1.11
N PRO A 321 -6.89 9.28 2.11
CA PRO A 321 -7.71 9.77 3.21
C PRO A 321 -8.47 11.04 2.86
N PHE A 322 -9.80 11.00 2.95
CA PHE A 322 -10.67 12.17 2.82
C PHE A 322 -11.62 12.19 4.01
N LYS A 323 -11.77 13.32 4.67
CA LYS A 323 -12.78 13.47 5.73
C LYS A 323 -14.18 13.26 5.15
N TYR A 324 -15.05 12.63 5.93
CA TYR A 324 -16.44 12.43 5.48
C TYR A 324 -17.27 13.72 5.59
N ASP A 325 -17.18 14.40 6.73
CA ASP A 325 -18.01 15.55 7.03
C ASP A 325 -17.21 16.87 6.97
N ALA A 326 -16.62 17.12 5.79
CA ALA A 326 -15.82 18.32 5.55
C ALA A 326 -15.94 18.77 4.10
N PRO A 327 -15.95 20.09 3.83
CA PRO A 327 -16.06 20.65 2.48
C PRO A 327 -14.85 20.37 1.61
N GLU A 328 -13.73 19.98 2.18
CA GLU A 328 -12.53 19.53 1.46
C GLU A 328 -12.45 17.99 1.33
N GLY A 329 -13.45 17.27 1.82
CA GLY A 329 -13.48 15.80 1.85
C GLY A 329 -14.52 15.18 0.91
N LYS A 330 -15.26 14.19 1.43
CA LYS A 330 -16.29 13.44 0.68
C LYS A 330 -17.52 14.26 0.30
N LYS A 331 -17.68 15.45 0.87
CA LYS A 331 -18.73 16.44 0.55
C LYS A 331 -18.08 17.70 -0.03
N PRO A 332 -17.56 17.66 -1.27
CA PRO A 332 -16.87 18.82 -1.86
C PRO A 332 -17.73 20.08 -1.82
N GLY A 333 -17.19 21.17 -1.25
CA GLY A 333 -17.94 22.41 -1.04
C GLY A 333 -18.98 22.37 0.09
N GLY A 334 -19.02 21.27 0.88
CA GLY A 334 -19.97 21.07 1.99
C GLY A 334 -21.30 20.46 1.58
N GLU A 335 -21.44 20.02 0.30
CA GLU A 335 -22.69 19.48 -0.24
C GLU A 335 -22.56 17.98 -0.58
N GLU A 336 -23.69 17.26 -0.52
CA GLU A 336 -23.80 15.91 -1.05
C GLU A 336 -23.84 15.98 -2.58
N VAL A 337 -22.82 15.36 -3.22
CA VAL A 337 -22.64 15.43 -4.66
C VAL A 337 -22.95 14.08 -5.33
N ALA A 338 -23.16 14.08 -6.65
CA ALA A 338 -23.27 12.85 -7.41
C ALA A 338 -22.02 11.97 -7.23
N PHE A 339 -22.18 10.64 -7.28
CA PHE A 339 -21.13 9.67 -6.99
C PHE A 339 -19.82 9.91 -7.77
N ARG A 340 -19.90 10.45 -9.00
CA ARG A 340 -18.73 10.76 -9.81
C ARG A 340 -17.83 11.85 -9.22
N HIS A 341 -18.39 12.73 -8.39
CA HIS A 341 -17.67 13.86 -7.77
C HIS A 341 -17.22 13.56 -6.34
N ILE A 342 -17.59 12.40 -5.80
CA ILE A 342 -17.09 11.97 -4.49
C ILE A 342 -15.62 11.60 -4.63
N PRO A 343 -14.69 12.20 -3.87
CA PRO A 343 -13.29 11.82 -3.88
C PRO A 343 -13.11 10.31 -3.65
N ASN A 344 -12.43 9.65 -4.60
CA ASN A 344 -12.17 8.21 -4.53
C ASN A 344 -11.02 7.92 -3.58
N GLY A 345 -11.27 7.16 -2.52
CA GLY A 345 -10.27 6.76 -1.55
C GLY A 345 -10.83 6.63 -0.14
N ILE A 346 -10.23 5.80 0.65
CA ILE A 346 -10.59 5.49 2.03
C ILE A 346 -9.36 5.41 2.92
N PRO A 347 -9.46 5.67 4.24
CA PRO A 347 -8.35 5.49 5.16
C PRO A 347 -8.10 3.99 5.43
N GLY A 348 -6.83 3.59 5.55
CA GLY A 348 -6.46 2.19 5.78
C GLY A 348 -5.04 1.95 6.30
N ILE A 349 -4.17 2.96 6.34
CA ILE A 349 -2.73 2.78 6.64
C ILE A 349 -2.47 2.20 8.03
N GLU A 350 -3.24 2.59 9.04
CA GLU A 350 -3.11 2.12 10.41
C GLU A 350 -3.74 0.74 10.62
N THR A 351 -4.84 0.46 9.92
CA THR A 351 -5.63 -0.77 10.09
C THR A 351 -5.15 -1.93 9.23
N ARG A 352 -4.34 -1.68 8.19
CA ARG A 352 -3.90 -2.66 7.20
C ARG A 352 -3.33 -3.93 7.83
N LEU A 353 -2.29 -3.81 8.65
CA LEU A 353 -1.63 -4.96 9.27
C LEU A 353 -2.50 -5.63 10.32
N PRO A 354 -3.14 -4.90 11.27
CA PRO A 354 -4.03 -5.50 12.26
C PRO A 354 -5.18 -6.30 11.67
N LEU A 355 -5.82 -5.80 10.61
CA LEU A 355 -6.89 -6.51 9.90
C LEU A 355 -6.39 -7.83 9.31
N LEU A 356 -5.27 -7.79 8.55
CA LEU A 356 -4.72 -8.98 7.93
C LEU A 356 -4.17 -9.98 8.96
N TYR A 357 -3.52 -9.51 10.04
CA TYR A 357 -3.02 -10.38 11.10
C TYR A 357 -4.19 -11.08 11.83
N SER A 358 -5.22 -10.32 12.20
CA SER A 358 -6.37 -10.83 12.95
C SER A 358 -7.17 -11.89 12.16
N GLU A 359 -7.51 -11.61 10.91
CA GLU A 359 -8.34 -12.52 10.12
C GLU A 359 -7.51 -13.51 9.30
N GLY A 360 -6.37 -13.06 8.79
CA GLY A 360 -5.47 -13.89 8.00
C GLY A 360 -4.71 -14.91 8.85
N VAL A 361 -3.92 -14.45 9.83
CA VAL A 361 -3.07 -15.32 10.65
C VAL A 361 -3.88 -15.98 11.75
N LEU A 362 -4.49 -15.19 12.64
CA LEU A 362 -5.25 -15.73 13.78
C LEU A 362 -6.60 -16.36 13.35
N GLY A 363 -7.12 -15.99 12.19
CA GLY A 363 -8.25 -16.63 11.54
C GLY A 363 -7.91 -17.92 10.79
N GLY A 364 -6.60 -18.24 10.64
CA GLY A 364 -6.14 -19.48 10.01
C GLY A 364 -6.22 -19.51 8.47
N ARG A 365 -6.31 -18.34 7.83
CA ARG A 365 -6.40 -18.21 6.36
C ARG A 365 -5.03 -18.17 5.68
N MET A 366 -3.97 -17.88 6.43
CA MET A 366 -2.59 -17.88 5.95
C MET A 366 -1.61 -18.13 7.08
N THR A 367 -0.38 -18.52 6.73
CA THR A 367 0.70 -18.66 7.69
C THR A 367 1.26 -17.30 8.13
N LEU A 368 1.89 -17.26 9.29
CA LEU A 368 2.60 -16.07 9.78
C LEU A 368 3.74 -15.65 8.82
N ASN A 369 4.45 -16.62 8.23
CA ASN A 369 5.51 -16.35 7.25
C ASN A 369 4.93 -15.70 5.99
N ARG A 370 3.76 -16.15 5.52
CA ARG A 370 3.06 -15.57 4.38
C ARG A 370 2.60 -14.13 4.67
N PHE A 371 2.13 -13.85 5.88
CA PHE A 371 1.82 -12.49 6.32
C PHE A 371 3.06 -11.59 6.21
N VAL A 372 4.20 -12.00 6.75
CA VAL A 372 5.46 -11.24 6.67
C VAL A 372 5.91 -11.06 5.22
N GLU A 373 5.77 -12.10 4.41
CA GLU A 373 6.11 -12.04 3.00
C GLU A 373 5.32 -10.95 2.27
N LEU A 374 3.98 -10.93 2.44
CA LEU A 374 3.07 -10.00 1.76
C LEU A 374 3.19 -8.55 2.23
N THR A 375 3.48 -8.35 3.52
CA THR A 375 3.37 -7.02 4.15
C THR A 375 4.70 -6.31 4.38
N ALA A 376 5.81 -7.05 4.28
CA ALA A 376 7.14 -6.52 4.55
C ALA A 376 8.18 -6.95 3.51
N THR A 377 8.40 -8.26 3.33
CA THR A 377 9.52 -8.75 2.52
C THR A 377 9.32 -8.53 1.03
N ASN A 378 8.16 -8.91 0.49
CA ASN A 378 7.89 -8.73 -0.94
C ASN A 378 7.76 -7.26 -1.35
N PRO A 379 7.07 -6.37 -0.59
CA PRO A 379 7.12 -4.93 -0.89
C PRO A 379 8.56 -4.40 -0.92
N ALA A 380 9.39 -4.78 0.06
CA ALA A 380 10.79 -4.36 0.09
C ALA A 380 11.59 -4.89 -1.12
N LYS A 381 11.33 -6.12 -1.59
CA LYS A 381 11.94 -6.69 -2.80
C LYS A 381 11.43 -6.03 -4.07
N ALA A 382 10.11 -5.79 -4.15
CA ALA A 382 9.48 -5.17 -5.31
C ALA A 382 10.05 -3.79 -5.62
N TYR A 383 10.46 -3.09 -4.58
CA TYR A 383 10.87 -1.69 -4.70
C TYR A 383 12.32 -1.44 -4.24
N GLY A 384 13.15 -2.50 -4.22
CA GLY A 384 14.60 -2.38 -4.05
C GLY A 384 15.06 -1.89 -2.66
N LEU A 385 14.28 -2.15 -1.62
CA LEU A 385 14.61 -1.82 -0.22
C LEU A 385 15.14 -3.02 0.58
N HIS A 386 14.93 -4.24 0.06
CA HIS A 386 15.44 -5.47 0.70
C HIS A 386 16.95 -5.65 0.43
N PRO A 387 17.77 -6.10 1.41
CA PRO A 387 17.41 -6.59 2.75
C PRO A 387 17.45 -5.51 3.84
N ARG A 388 17.67 -4.24 3.49
CA ARG A 388 17.68 -3.16 4.46
C ARG A 388 16.36 -3.07 5.25
N LYS A 389 15.23 -3.21 4.53
CA LYS A 389 13.86 -3.25 5.05
C LYS A 389 13.22 -4.60 4.77
N GLY A 390 12.13 -4.90 5.49
CA GLY A 390 11.26 -6.04 5.20
C GLY A 390 11.76 -7.40 5.70
N THR A 391 12.78 -7.44 6.55
CA THR A 391 13.26 -8.70 7.15
C THR A 391 13.90 -8.45 8.52
N ILE A 392 14.00 -9.52 9.34
CA ILE A 392 14.79 -9.55 10.58
C ILE A 392 16.04 -10.35 10.28
N ALA A 393 17.15 -9.65 10.03
CA ALA A 393 18.44 -10.23 9.75
C ALA A 393 19.56 -9.31 10.26
N VAL A 394 20.73 -9.88 10.56
CA VAL A 394 21.91 -9.07 10.93
C VAL A 394 22.28 -8.14 9.75
N GLY A 395 22.37 -6.84 10.05
CA GLY A 395 22.64 -5.77 9.09
C GLY A 395 21.40 -5.03 8.58
N SER A 396 20.19 -5.59 8.75
CA SER A 396 18.93 -4.88 8.42
C SER A 396 18.66 -3.77 9.42
N ASP A 397 17.93 -2.74 8.99
CA ASP A 397 17.41 -1.73 9.90
C ASP A 397 16.54 -2.41 10.98
N ALA A 398 16.67 -1.96 12.23
CA ALA A 398 15.91 -2.51 13.35
C ALA A 398 14.47 -1.98 13.35
N ASP A 399 13.71 -2.43 12.37
CA ASP A 399 12.30 -2.13 12.15
C ASP A 399 11.49 -3.36 12.56
N LEU A 400 10.80 -3.27 13.70
CA LEU A 400 10.18 -4.42 14.35
C LEU A 400 8.77 -4.09 14.84
N VAL A 401 7.89 -5.08 14.83
CA VAL A 401 6.58 -5.04 15.49
C VAL A 401 6.47 -6.19 16.48
N ILE A 402 6.23 -5.88 17.74
CA ILE A 402 5.86 -6.85 18.76
C ILE A 402 4.34 -6.87 18.82
N TRP A 403 3.73 -7.99 18.51
CA TRP A 403 2.29 -8.13 18.44
C TRP A 403 1.66 -8.39 19.80
N ASP A 404 0.57 -7.68 20.07
CA ASP A 404 -0.30 -7.88 21.22
C ASP A 404 -1.57 -8.59 20.76
N GLU A 405 -1.70 -9.87 21.10
CA GLU A 405 -2.88 -10.67 20.73
C GLU A 405 -3.98 -10.45 21.77
N ARG A 406 -4.85 -9.49 21.49
CA ARG A 406 -6.02 -9.16 22.31
C ARG A 406 -7.22 -8.85 21.43
N THR A 407 -8.41 -9.27 21.88
CA THR A 407 -9.65 -9.01 21.16
C THR A 407 -10.25 -7.66 21.58
N PHE A 408 -10.60 -6.83 20.59
CA PHE A 408 -11.31 -5.57 20.80
C PHE A 408 -12.13 -5.21 19.57
N VAL A 409 -13.08 -4.29 19.74
CA VAL A 409 -13.86 -3.72 18.63
C VAL A 409 -13.17 -2.44 18.16
N LEU A 410 -12.92 -2.37 16.87
CA LEU A 410 -12.31 -1.18 16.25
C LEU A 410 -13.31 -0.03 16.20
N GLU A 411 -12.89 1.12 16.70
CA GLU A 411 -13.61 2.38 16.58
C GLU A 411 -12.65 3.47 16.09
N ASN A 412 -13.16 4.45 15.33
CA ASN A 412 -12.33 5.52 14.78
C ASN A 412 -11.53 6.29 15.84
N ARG A 413 -12.10 6.44 17.04
CA ARG A 413 -11.41 7.11 18.17
C ARG A 413 -10.14 6.40 18.65
N HIS A 414 -9.90 5.15 18.23
CA HIS A 414 -8.69 4.39 18.54
C HIS A 414 -7.56 4.65 17.55
N LEU A 415 -7.86 5.36 16.44
CA LEU A 415 -6.93 5.59 15.34
C LEU A 415 -6.26 6.96 15.42
N HIS A 416 -5.09 7.09 14.81
CA HIS A 416 -4.20 8.27 14.90
C HIS A 416 -4.13 9.06 13.59
N HIS A 417 -4.89 8.65 12.56
CA HIS A 417 -5.04 9.39 11.31
C HIS A 417 -5.91 10.64 11.50
N ALA A 418 -5.84 11.58 10.56
CA ALA A 418 -6.61 12.83 10.63
C ALA A 418 -8.01 12.74 10.01
N VAL A 419 -8.48 11.53 9.68
CA VAL A 419 -9.81 11.28 9.11
C VAL A 419 -10.84 11.13 10.22
N ASP A 420 -12.06 11.61 9.99
CA ASP A 420 -13.17 11.61 10.95
C ASP A 420 -13.99 10.30 10.98
N TYR A 421 -13.55 9.27 10.24
CA TYR A 421 -14.18 7.94 10.21
C TYR A 421 -13.17 6.86 9.82
N THR A 422 -13.55 5.60 10.07
CA THR A 422 -12.93 4.44 9.43
C THR A 422 -14.01 3.59 8.75
N PRO A 423 -13.76 3.06 7.53
CA PRO A 423 -14.71 2.14 6.91
C PRO A 423 -14.80 0.77 7.61
N TYR A 424 -13.88 0.51 8.54
CA TYR A 424 -13.79 -0.73 9.32
C TYR A 424 -14.38 -0.60 10.73
N GLU A 425 -15.17 0.45 10.98
CA GLU A 425 -15.85 0.68 12.27
C GLU A 425 -16.67 -0.55 12.69
N GLY A 426 -16.52 -0.98 13.95
CA GLY A 426 -17.22 -2.14 14.50
C GLY A 426 -16.60 -3.50 14.17
N GLN A 427 -15.52 -3.57 13.38
CA GLN A 427 -14.80 -4.82 13.12
C GLN A 427 -14.14 -5.32 14.42
N THR A 428 -14.27 -6.62 14.69
CA THR A 428 -13.60 -7.25 15.82
C THR A 428 -12.18 -7.65 15.39
N LEU A 429 -11.18 -7.06 16.01
CA LEU A 429 -9.78 -7.40 15.83
C LEU A 429 -9.29 -8.29 16.97
N ARG A 430 -8.31 -9.16 16.69
CA ARG A 430 -7.72 -10.12 17.65
C ARG A 430 -6.27 -9.78 17.98
N ALA A 431 -5.70 -8.79 17.30
CA ALA A 431 -4.34 -8.33 17.54
C ALA A 431 -4.16 -6.87 17.15
N TRP A 432 -3.20 -6.22 17.81
CA TRP A 432 -2.72 -4.88 17.48
C TRP A 432 -1.21 -4.79 17.76
N PRO A 433 -0.45 -3.90 17.10
CA PRO A 433 0.94 -3.64 17.47
C PRO A 433 1.04 -3.19 18.94
N GLY A 434 1.61 -4.04 19.78
CA GLY A 434 1.91 -3.68 21.18
C GLY A 434 3.15 -2.79 21.31
N VAL A 435 4.16 -3.01 20.41
CA VAL A 435 5.31 -2.11 20.29
C VAL A 435 5.73 -2.05 18.84
N THR A 436 5.92 -0.84 18.30
CA THR A 436 6.56 -0.62 17.01
C THR A 436 7.92 0.05 17.22
N ILE A 437 8.96 -0.58 16.68
CA ILE A 437 10.33 -0.09 16.69
C ILE A 437 10.71 0.28 15.25
N ALA A 438 11.19 1.49 15.03
CA ALA A 438 11.69 1.94 13.73
C ALA A 438 13.14 2.40 13.89
N ARG A 439 14.06 1.80 13.15
CA ARG A 439 15.51 2.01 13.26
C ARG A 439 15.98 2.06 14.73
N GLY A 440 15.60 1.01 15.51
CA GLY A 440 16.03 0.84 16.90
C GLY A 440 15.40 1.78 17.94
N GLU A 441 14.48 2.65 17.53
CA GLU A 441 13.73 3.53 18.45
C GLU A 441 12.29 3.05 18.57
N VAL A 442 11.77 2.97 19.81
CA VAL A 442 10.35 2.75 20.06
C VAL A 442 9.59 3.97 19.58
N VAL A 443 8.74 3.79 18.58
CA VAL A 443 7.89 4.87 18.02
C VAL A 443 6.45 4.78 18.52
N TRP A 444 6.02 3.57 18.90
CA TRP A 444 4.72 3.27 19.50
C TRP A 444 4.88 2.18 20.56
N ASP A 445 4.25 2.32 21.71
CA ASP A 445 4.35 1.36 22.84
C ASP A 445 3.01 0.69 23.21
N GLY A 446 2.01 0.79 22.32
CA GLY A 446 0.67 0.25 22.56
C GLY A 446 -0.27 1.21 23.30
N ALA A 447 0.24 2.33 23.80
CA ALA A 447 -0.51 3.35 24.52
C ALA A 447 -0.18 4.77 24.08
N ALA A 448 1.08 5.05 23.77
CA ALA A 448 1.56 6.38 23.42
C ALA A 448 2.47 6.36 22.18
N PHE A 449 2.38 7.42 21.41
CA PHE A 449 3.26 7.68 20.27
C PHE A 449 4.47 8.50 20.73
N HIS A 450 5.69 8.05 20.41
CA HIS A 450 6.95 8.61 20.95
C HIS A 450 7.85 9.24 19.87
N ALA A 451 7.58 8.99 18.57
CA ALA A 451 8.45 9.48 17.52
C ALA A 451 8.36 11.01 17.36
N ARG A 452 9.51 11.63 17.10
CA ARG A 452 9.57 13.05 16.75
C ARG A 452 9.31 13.24 15.25
N ALA A 453 8.62 14.32 14.89
CA ALA A 453 8.50 14.74 13.51
C ALA A 453 9.88 14.94 12.86
N GLY A 454 10.02 14.54 11.61
CA GLY A 454 11.25 14.64 10.85
C GLY A 454 12.31 13.57 11.18
N ARG A 455 12.00 12.54 12.02
CA ARG A 455 12.93 11.42 12.21
C ARG A 455 12.99 10.47 11.01
N GLY A 456 11.89 10.39 10.23
CA GLY A 456 11.83 9.60 8.99
C GLY A 456 12.83 10.10 7.96
N ARG A 457 13.42 9.17 7.19
CA ARG A 457 14.42 9.46 6.16
C ARG A 457 13.94 9.00 4.80
N PHE A 458 14.25 9.76 3.78
CA PHE A 458 14.10 9.30 2.42
C PHE A 458 15.05 8.12 2.14
N LEU A 459 14.53 7.10 1.47
CA LEU A 459 15.26 5.91 1.07
C LEU A 459 15.33 5.87 -0.46
N ALA A 460 16.52 6.05 -1.01
CA ALA A 460 16.73 5.73 -2.41
C ALA A 460 16.57 4.22 -2.61
N CYS A 461 15.71 3.84 -3.54
CA CYS A 461 15.40 2.45 -3.88
C CYS A 461 16.43 1.88 -4.88
N GLY A 462 16.79 0.62 -4.70
CA GLY A 462 17.55 -0.14 -5.69
C GLY A 462 16.65 -0.73 -6.79
N ALA A 463 17.22 -1.57 -7.63
CA ALA A 463 16.45 -2.31 -8.62
C ALA A 463 15.48 -3.31 -7.94
N PRO A 464 14.28 -3.52 -8.51
CA PRO A 464 13.38 -4.59 -8.09
C PRO A 464 14.06 -5.96 -8.10
N SER A 465 13.87 -6.74 -7.04
CA SER A 465 14.47 -8.06 -6.88
C SER A 465 13.44 -9.20 -6.78
N LEU A 466 12.19 -8.95 -7.17
CA LEU A 466 11.16 -9.98 -7.29
C LEU A 466 11.46 -10.91 -8.47
N VAL A 467 11.37 -12.21 -8.19
CA VAL A 467 11.40 -13.23 -9.24
C VAL A 467 9.97 -13.71 -9.48
N PRO A 468 9.45 -13.69 -10.72
CA PRO A 468 8.14 -14.26 -10.99
C PRO A 468 8.09 -15.73 -10.60
N VAL A 469 7.09 -16.12 -9.80
CA VAL A 469 6.87 -17.53 -9.46
C VAL A 469 6.42 -18.27 -10.72
N ARG A 470 7.30 -19.05 -11.34
CA ARG A 470 6.93 -20.00 -12.38
C ARG A 470 6.41 -21.27 -11.72
N LYS A 471 5.11 -21.55 -11.77
CA LYS A 471 4.61 -22.88 -11.46
C LYS A 471 5.04 -23.83 -12.59
N GLY A 472 5.86 -24.83 -12.26
CA GLY A 472 6.00 -26.06 -13.06
C GLY A 472 7.10 -26.13 -14.11
N VAL A 473 8.17 -25.34 -14.00
CA VAL A 473 9.41 -25.66 -14.73
C VAL A 473 10.46 -26.03 -13.69
N PRO A 474 10.95 -27.31 -13.66
CA PRO A 474 12.13 -27.62 -12.84
C PRO A 474 13.31 -26.76 -13.32
N ALA A 475 14.14 -26.32 -12.37
CA ALA A 475 15.35 -25.55 -12.60
C ALA A 475 16.35 -26.32 -13.51
#